data_08da6e24581168effced04d7ec5ee676
#
_entry.id   08da6e24581168effced04d7ec5ee676
#
_cell.length_a   1.000
_cell.length_b   1.000
_cell.length_c   1.000
_cell.angle_alpha   90.00
_cell.angle_beta   90.00
_cell.angle_gamma   90.00
#
_symmetry.space_group_name_H-M   'P 1'
#
loop_
_entity.id
_entity.type
_entity.pdbx_description
1 polymer ?
#
loop_
_entity_poly.entity_id
_entity_poly.type
_entity_poly.pdbx_seq_one_letter_code
_entity_poly.pdbx_strand_id
1 'polypeptide(L)'
;MKFTLIYPKWEKLSGQTTFNLPPHGPVVFAASLPSYVEVSFIDENVEDIDFEQACDFVGISMMLSTQVKRGWEIAAAFRQRGKQVIFGGISTMLHAEETLQHADSVFLGESEGRMEEVFKDWGNGQLKKIYNFRAKKADISLVGPARRDLYKKHLYNHKGVQMVDLFHASRGCRFSCYPCAVSYLGGRHFRPRPLDKTLEELYAID
;
A
#
# COMPACT_ATOMS: atom_id res chain seq x y z
N MET A 1 -15.01 7.74 -9.52
CA MET A 1 -14.88 6.48 -8.74
C MET A 1 -14.08 6.80 -7.49
N LYS A 2 -14.65 6.54 -6.30
CA LYS A 2 -14.02 6.85 -5.02
C LYS A 2 -13.40 5.58 -4.46
N PHE A 3 -12.09 5.59 -4.28
CA PHE A 3 -11.31 4.51 -3.73
C PHE A 3 -10.72 4.90 -2.39
N THR A 4 -11.02 4.15 -1.34
CA THR A 4 -10.45 4.38 -0.02
C THR A 4 -9.33 3.38 0.24
N LEU A 5 -8.12 3.89 0.37
CA LEU A 5 -6.93 3.11 0.70
C LEU A 5 -6.69 3.17 2.22
N ILE A 6 -6.60 2.01 2.86
CA ILE A 6 -6.45 1.90 4.31
C ILE A 6 -5.15 1.19 4.65
N TYR A 7 -4.41 1.76 5.59
CA TYR A 7 -3.25 1.16 6.21
C TYR A 7 -3.60 0.78 7.65
N PRO A 8 -3.82 -0.50 7.96
CA PRO A 8 -4.29 -0.95 9.27
C PRO A 8 -3.28 -0.64 10.38
N LYS A 9 -3.77 -0.36 11.55
CA LYS A 9 -2.92 -0.25 12.74
C LYS A 9 -2.28 -1.59 13.11
N TRP A 10 -1.17 -1.51 13.79
CA TRP A 10 -0.52 -2.65 14.43
C TRP A 10 -0.22 -2.35 15.90
N GLU A 11 -0.27 -3.39 16.72
CA GLU A 11 0.13 -3.28 18.11
C GLU A 11 1.63 -3.08 18.21
N LYS A 12 2.05 -2.05 18.93
CA LYS A 12 3.46 -1.82 19.25
C LYS A 12 3.85 -2.66 20.46
N LEU A 13 5.01 -3.29 20.38
CA LEU A 13 5.56 -4.03 21.51
C LEU A 13 5.98 -3.07 22.62
N SER A 14 5.95 -3.57 23.86
CA SER A 14 6.46 -2.82 25.02
C SER A 14 7.91 -2.39 24.78
N GLY A 15 8.19 -1.09 24.96
CA GLY A 15 9.50 -0.50 24.70
C GLY A 15 9.77 -0.02 23.27
N GLN A 16 8.85 -0.25 22.32
CA GLN A 16 8.93 0.39 21.01
C GLN A 16 8.64 1.90 21.08
N THR A 17 9.20 2.63 20.13
CA THR A 17 8.97 4.07 20.01
C THR A 17 7.49 4.37 19.77
N THR A 18 7.01 5.47 20.34
CA THR A 18 5.61 5.90 20.25
C THR A 18 5.30 6.72 19.00
N PHE A 19 6.32 7.11 18.21
CA PHE A 19 6.08 7.85 16.98
C PHE A 19 5.69 6.94 15.82
N ASN A 20 4.95 7.50 14.86
CA ASN A 20 4.62 6.88 13.59
C ASN A 20 5.37 7.58 12.45
N LEU A 21 5.97 6.80 11.57
CA LEU A 21 6.48 7.31 10.30
C LEU A 21 5.35 7.25 9.25
N PRO A 22 5.28 8.24 8.35
CA PRO A 22 4.35 8.17 7.22
C PRO A 22 4.61 6.89 6.40
N PRO A 23 3.59 6.06 6.14
CA PRO A 23 3.79 4.78 5.44
C PRO A 23 3.98 4.99 3.94
N HIS A 24 5.22 4.92 3.46
CA HIS A 24 5.59 5.21 2.07
C HIS A 24 4.91 4.30 1.02
N GLY A 25 4.75 3.01 1.31
CA GLY A 25 4.17 2.05 0.37
C GLY A 25 2.79 2.44 -0.16
N PRO A 26 1.81 2.79 0.69
CA PRO A 26 0.47 3.20 0.26
C PRO A 26 0.45 4.41 -0.66
N VAL A 27 1.27 5.44 -0.42
CA VAL A 27 1.27 6.64 -1.27
C VAL A 27 2.01 6.46 -2.59
N VAL A 28 2.98 5.54 -2.65
CA VAL A 28 3.56 5.08 -3.92
C VAL A 28 2.54 4.27 -4.71
N PHE A 29 1.80 3.38 -4.06
CA PHE A 29 0.70 2.67 -4.69
C PHE A 29 -0.34 3.64 -5.24
N ALA A 30 -0.74 4.65 -4.47
CA ALA A 30 -1.70 5.66 -4.91
C ALA A 30 -1.25 6.41 -6.17
N ALA A 31 0.06 6.62 -6.35
CA ALA A 31 0.62 7.20 -7.57
C ALA A 31 0.49 6.29 -8.82
N SER A 32 0.24 5.00 -8.64
CA SER A 32 0.03 4.04 -9.73
C SER A 32 -1.42 3.88 -10.15
N LEU A 33 -2.35 4.57 -9.47
CA LEU A 33 -3.77 4.50 -9.77
C LEU A 33 -4.12 5.28 -11.04
N PRO A 34 -5.15 4.84 -11.79
CA PRO A 34 -5.66 5.60 -12.92
C PRO A 34 -6.12 7.00 -12.51
N SER A 35 -5.93 7.99 -13.38
CA SER A 35 -6.24 9.41 -13.09
C SER A 35 -7.72 9.70 -12.81
N TYR A 36 -8.63 8.82 -13.25
CA TYR A 36 -10.07 8.94 -12.98
C TYR A 36 -10.48 8.40 -11.60
N VAL A 37 -9.54 7.84 -10.85
CA VAL A 37 -9.78 7.32 -9.50
C VAL A 37 -9.50 8.43 -8.48
N GLU A 38 -10.53 8.86 -7.78
CA GLU A 38 -10.42 9.74 -6.62
C GLU A 38 -10.02 8.88 -5.42
N VAL A 39 -8.78 9.04 -4.95
CA VAL A 39 -8.24 8.27 -3.83
C VAL A 39 -8.28 9.06 -2.54
N SER A 40 -8.76 8.44 -1.47
CA SER A 40 -8.55 8.87 -0.08
C SER A 40 -7.64 7.87 0.63
N PHE A 41 -6.87 8.34 1.60
CA PHE A 41 -5.96 7.50 2.36
C PHE A 41 -6.20 7.67 3.86
N ILE A 42 -6.25 6.54 4.58
CA ILE A 42 -6.40 6.48 6.03
C ILE A 42 -5.28 5.62 6.60
N ASP A 43 -4.46 6.21 7.46
CA ASP A 43 -3.52 5.47 8.32
C ASP A 43 -4.14 5.31 9.71
N GLU A 44 -4.63 4.11 10.02
CA GLU A 44 -5.27 3.80 11.30
C GLU A 44 -4.31 3.90 12.51
N ASN A 45 -3.00 4.09 12.29
CA ASN A 45 -2.08 4.34 13.39
C ASN A 45 -2.14 5.77 13.92
N VAL A 46 -2.71 6.69 13.16
CA VAL A 46 -2.76 8.12 13.49
C VAL A 46 -4.15 8.72 13.43
N GLU A 47 -5.13 8.04 12.83
CA GLU A 47 -6.52 8.47 12.76
C GLU A 47 -7.50 7.31 12.78
N ASP A 48 -8.75 7.56 13.16
CA ASP A 48 -9.80 6.54 13.16
C ASP A 48 -10.40 6.34 11.77
N ILE A 49 -10.86 5.11 11.50
CA ILE A 49 -11.58 4.78 10.27
C ILE A 49 -13.05 5.15 10.42
N ASP A 50 -13.55 6.03 9.55
CA ASP A 50 -14.97 6.22 9.38
C ASP A 50 -15.51 5.17 8.38
N PHE A 51 -16.21 4.16 8.89
CA PHE A 51 -16.81 3.11 8.08
C PHE A 51 -18.03 3.55 7.27
N GLU A 52 -18.60 4.71 7.57
CA GLU A 52 -19.75 5.27 6.87
C GLU A 52 -19.33 6.26 5.76
N GLN A 53 -18.04 6.53 5.62
CA GLN A 53 -17.55 7.43 4.59
C GLN A 53 -17.93 6.96 3.18
N ALA A 54 -18.23 7.92 2.30
CA ALA A 54 -18.61 7.63 0.93
C ALA A 54 -17.42 7.06 0.14
N CYS A 55 -17.44 5.77 -0.15
CA CYS A 55 -16.49 5.10 -1.03
C CYS A 55 -17.19 4.06 -1.91
N ASP A 56 -16.61 3.79 -3.06
CA ASP A 56 -17.11 2.78 -4.00
C ASP A 56 -16.35 1.46 -3.82
N PHE A 57 -15.04 1.52 -3.64
CA PHE A 57 -14.14 0.39 -3.55
C PHE A 57 -13.08 0.64 -2.47
N VAL A 58 -12.69 -0.40 -1.74
CA VAL A 58 -11.76 -0.30 -0.60
C VAL A 58 -10.50 -1.11 -0.89
N GLY A 59 -9.33 -0.48 -0.71
CA GLY A 59 -8.03 -1.14 -0.72
C GLY A 59 -7.44 -1.20 0.68
N ILE A 60 -6.90 -2.36 1.07
CA ILE A 60 -6.21 -2.51 2.34
C ILE A 60 -4.75 -2.90 2.07
N SER A 61 -3.82 -2.05 2.51
CA SER A 61 -2.39 -2.24 2.33
C SER A 61 -1.74 -2.75 3.61
N MET A 62 -1.33 -4.02 3.63
CA MET A 62 -0.69 -4.63 4.80
C MET A 62 0.80 -4.84 4.55
N MET A 63 1.65 -4.17 5.32
CA MET A 63 3.10 -4.30 5.25
C MET A 63 3.64 -5.30 6.29
N LEU A 64 3.06 -5.30 7.49
CA LEU A 64 3.49 -6.10 8.63
C LEU A 64 2.53 -7.26 8.89
N SER A 65 3.05 -8.42 9.29
CA SER A 65 2.21 -9.56 9.66
C SER A 65 1.29 -9.26 10.85
N THR A 66 1.68 -8.34 11.73
CA THR A 66 0.85 -7.87 12.86
C THR A 66 -0.39 -7.08 12.42
N GLN A 67 -0.44 -6.59 11.18
CA GLN A 67 -1.61 -5.92 10.61
C GLN A 67 -2.68 -6.88 10.07
N VAL A 68 -2.35 -8.16 9.88
CA VAL A 68 -3.19 -9.11 9.15
C VAL A 68 -4.57 -9.27 9.80
N LYS A 69 -4.61 -9.55 11.10
CA LYS A 69 -5.87 -9.70 11.82
C LYS A 69 -6.73 -8.44 11.73
N ARG A 70 -6.11 -7.28 11.97
CA ARG A 70 -6.83 -6.01 11.91
C ARG A 70 -7.30 -5.69 10.49
N GLY A 71 -6.51 -5.98 9.47
CA GLY A 71 -6.92 -5.85 8.07
C GLY A 71 -8.17 -6.68 7.75
N TRP A 72 -8.25 -7.91 8.22
CA TRP A 72 -9.43 -8.77 8.02
C TRP A 72 -10.68 -8.23 8.74
N GLU A 73 -10.54 -7.69 9.96
CA GLU A 73 -11.64 -7.04 10.69
C GLU A 73 -12.17 -5.83 9.92
N ILE A 74 -11.28 -4.98 9.39
CA ILE A 74 -11.64 -3.82 8.56
C ILE A 74 -12.38 -4.27 7.30
N ALA A 75 -11.86 -5.29 6.61
CA ALA A 75 -12.49 -5.85 5.43
C ALA A 75 -13.90 -6.37 5.72
N ALA A 76 -14.08 -7.11 6.81
CA ALA A 76 -15.38 -7.61 7.22
C ALA A 76 -16.38 -6.48 7.46
N ALA A 77 -15.96 -5.39 8.11
CA ALA A 77 -16.80 -4.23 8.37
C ALA A 77 -17.27 -3.52 7.09
N PHE A 78 -16.39 -3.33 6.10
CA PHE A 78 -16.77 -2.74 4.81
C PHE A 78 -17.62 -3.69 3.96
N ARG A 79 -17.32 -4.98 3.95
CA ARG A 79 -18.09 -5.98 3.21
C ARG A 79 -19.50 -6.13 3.76
N GLN A 80 -19.70 -6.04 5.08
CA GLN A 80 -21.06 -5.98 5.70
C GLN A 80 -21.86 -4.77 5.23
N ARG A 81 -21.19 -3.69 4.78
CA ARG A 81 -21.79 -2.50 4.18
C ARG A 81 -21.92 -2.56 2.65
N GLY A 82 -21.73 -3.74 2.07
CA GLY A 82 -21.82 -3.98 0.63
C GLY A 82 -20.65 -3.42 -0.19
N LYS A 83 -19.53 -3.07 0.45
CA LYS A 83 -18.34 -2.60 -0.26
C LYS A 83 -17.43 -3.78 -0.62
N GLN A 84 -16.92 -3.78 -1.85
CA GLN A 84 -15.89 -4.74 -2.25
C GLN A 84 -14.53 -4.31 -1.70
N VAL A 85 -13.71 -5.30 -1.33
CA VAL A 85 -12.40 -5.09 -0.70
C VAL A 85 -11.30 -5.82 -1.45
N ILE A 86 -10.22 -5.11 -1.80
CA ILE A 86 -8.99 -5.66 -2.35
C ILE A 86 -7.84 -5.48 -1.36
N PHE A 87 -7.06 -6.53 -1.14
CA PHE A 87 -5.85 -6.46 -0.33
C PHE A 87 -4.59 -6.38 -1.19
N GLY A 88 -3.61 -5.63 -0.69
CA GLY A 88 -2.26 -5.56 -1.24
C GLY A 88 -1.20 -5.42 -0.15
N GLY A 89 0.05 -5.26 -0.57
CA GLY A 89 1.19 -5.10 0.33
C GLY A 89 1.91 -6.42 0.63
N ILE A 90 2.99 -6.30 1.39
CA ILE A 90 3.94 -7.42 1.64
C ILE A 90 3.28 -8.58 2.36
N SER A 91 2.51 -8.31 3.42
CA SER A 91 1.85 -9.38 4.18
C SER A 91 0.80 -10.11 3.36
N THR A 92 0.08 -9.41 2.47
CA THR A 92 -0.84 -10.06 1.53
C THR A 92 -0.10 -11.02 0.58
N MET A 93 1.10 -10.67 0.13
CA MET A 93 1.90 -11.57 -0.73
C MET A 93 2.38 -12.82 0.00
N LEU A 94 2.59 -12.75 1.31
CA LEU A 94 3.03 -13.88 2.14
C LEU A 94 1.85 -14.76 2.60
N HIS A 95 0.66 -14.20 2.75
CA HIS A 95 -0.55 -14.84 3.28
C HIS A 95 -1.73 -14.73 2.30
N ALA A 96 -1.48 -14.92 1.00
CA ALA A 96 -2.47 -14.63 -0.04
C ALA A 96 -3.74 -15.49 0.05
N GLU A 97 -3.59 -16.80 0.29
CA GLU A 97 -4.71 -17.75 0.35
C GLU A 97 -5.60 -17.49 1.58
N GLU A 98 -4.97 -17.25 2.73
CA GLU A 98 -5.69 -16.90 3.96
C GLU A 98 -6.41 -15.56 3.82
N THR A 99 -5.72 -14.54 3.28
CA THR A 99 -6.29 -13.21 3.08
C THR A 99 -7.48 -13.24 2.12
N LEU A 100 -7.44 -14.09 1.09
CA LEU A 100 -8.53 -14.22 0.13
C LEU A 100 -9.84 -14.71 0.77
N GLN A 101 -9.79 -15.43 1.88
CA GLN A 101 -11.00 -15.82 2.63
C GLN A 101 -11.74 -14.62 3.24
N HIS A 102 -11.02 -13.51 3.47
CA HIS A 102 -11.52 -12.29 4.05
C HIS A 102 -11.72 -11.14 3.04
N ALA A 103 -11.43 -11.38 1.76
CA ALA A 103 -11.40 -10.37 0.70
C ALA A 103 -12.29 -10.74 -0.49
N ASP A 104 -12.61 -9.74 -1.31
CA ASP A 104 -13.18 -9.98 -2.64
C ASP A 104 -12.08 -10.21 -3.66
N SER A 105 -10.91 -9.61 -3.46
CA SER A 105 -9.72 -9.75 -4.31
C SER A 105 -8.43 -9.60 -3.53
N VAL A 106 -7.33 -10.19 -4.05
CA VAL A 106 -5.97 -9.92 -3.59
C VAL A 106 -5.08 -9.53 -4.77
N PHE A 107 -4.21 -8.52 -4.55
CA PHE A 107 -3.21 -8.07 -5.50
C PHE A 107 -1.80 -8.46 -5.03
N LEU A 108 -1.09 -9.22 -5.84
CA LEU A 108 0.20 -9.82 -5.51
C LEU A 108 1.27 -9.31 -6.48
N GLY A 109 2.17 -8.50 -6.00
CA GLY A 109 3.28 -7.93 -6.78
C GLY A 109 3.33 -6.41 -6.73
N GLU A 110 4.02 -5.83 -7.69
CA GLU A 110 4.18 -4.39 -7.84
C GLU A 110 3.04 -3.83 -8.70
N SER A 111 2.50 -2.66 -8.33
CA SER A 111 1.26 -2.10 -8.90
C SER A 111 1.45 -1.27 -10.18
N GLU A 112 2.67 -0.81 -10.41
CA GLU A 112 2.96 0.13 -11.49
C GLU A 112 2.59 -0.44 -12.86
N GLY A 113 1.80 0.32 -13.61
CA GLY A 113 1.30 -0.07 -14.95
C GLY A 113 0.25 -1.19 -14.95
N ARG A 114 -0.36 -1.54 -13.82
CA ARG A 114 -1.28 -2.69 -13.68
C ARG A 114 -2.64 -2.35 -13.09
N MET A 115 -2.74 -1.22 -12.45
CA MET A 115 -3.97 -0.87 -11.72
C MET A 115 -5.14 -0.54 -12.65
N GLU A 116 -4.86 -0.12 -13.90
CA GLU A 116 -5.90 0.08 -14.91
C GLU A 116 -6.74 -1.19 -15.15
N GLU A 117 -6.08 -2.37 -15.21
CA GLU A 117 -6.77 -3.67 -15.34
C GLU A 117 -7.70 -3.92 -14.15
N VAL A 118 -7.22 -3.72 -12.93
CA VAL A 118 -7.98 -3.96 -11.70
C VAL A 118 -9.23 -3.09 -11.64
N PHE A 119 -9.07 -1.78 -11.90
CA PHE A 119 -10.19 -0.83 -11.82
C PHE A 119 -11.19 -0.99 -12.97
N LYS A 120 -10.72 -1.38 -14.16
CA LYS A 120 -11.58 -1.73 -15.28
C LYS A 120 -12.41 -3.00 -14.98
N ASP A 121 -11.77 -4.05 -14.48
CA ASP A 121 -12.47 -5.29 -14.11
C ASP A 121 -13.49 -5.02 -13.00
N TRP A 122 -13.12 -4.22 -11.99
CA TRP A 122 -14.04 -3.84 -10.92
C TRP A 122 -15.25 -3.04 -11.45
N GLY A 123 -15.01 -2.04 -12.29
CA GLY A 123 -16.07 -1.21 -12.89
C GLY A 123 -17.05 -1.99 -13.76
N ASN A 124 -16.60 -3.09 -14.35
CA ASN A 124 -17.41 -4.01 -15.16
C ASN A 124 -18.08 -5.13 -14.33
N GLY A 125 -17.91 -5.14 -13.00
CA GLY A 125 -18.41 -6.22 -12.15
C GLY A 125 -17.67 -7.56 -12.33
N GLN A 126 -16.46 -7.53 -12.87
CA GLN A 126 -15.64 -8.71 -13.20
C GLN A 126 -14.34 -8.79 -12.37
N LEU A 127 -14.38 -8.26 -11.14
CA LEU A 127 -13.23 -8.27 -10.25
C LEU A 127 -12.70 -9.70 -10.04
N LYS A 128 -11.43 -9.94 -10.42
CA LYS A 128 -10.80 -11.26 -10.27
C LYS A 128 -10.47 -11.50 -8.79
N LYS A 129 -10.54 -12.75 -8.36
CA LYS A 129 -10.15 -13.15 -7.01
C LYS A 129 -8.68 -12.89 -6.73
N ILE A 130 -7.81 -13.09 -7.73
CA ILE A 130 -6.35 -12.94 -7.57
C ILE A 130 -5.79 -12.22 -8.81
N TYR A 131 -5.10 -11.09 -8.58
CA TYR A 131 -4.22 -10.45 -9.54
C TYR A 131 -2.78 -10.80 -9.16
N ASN A 132 -2.16 -11.75 -9.87
CA ASN A 132 -0.84 -12.27 -9.50
C ASN A 132 0.25 -11.84 -10.49
N PHE A 133 1.04 -10.86 -10.08
CA PHE A 133 2.17 -10.32 -10.86
C PHE A 133 3.53 -10.58 -10.19
N ARG A 134 3.63 -11.52 -9.26
CA ARG A 134 4.87 -11.81 -8.52
C ARG A 134 6.04 -12.21 -9.43
N ALA A 135 5.75 -12.98 -10.47
CA ALA A 135 6.77 -13.46 -11.41
C ALA A 135 7.34 -12.35 -12.31
N LYS A 136 6.53 -11.35 -12.66
CA LYS A 136 6.92 -10.26 -13.56
C LYS A 136 7.05 -8.98 -12.76
N LYS A 137 8.27 -8.52 -12.51
CA LYS A 137 8.50 -7.25 -11.83
C LYS A 137 8.05 -6.07 -12.71
N ALA A 138 7.55 -5.02 -12.08
CA ALA A 138 7.16 -3.81 -12.79
C ALA A 138 8.40 -3.08 -13.34
N ASP A 139 8.19 -2.29 -14.38
CA ASP A 139 9.18 -1.33 -14.83
C ASP A 139 9.29 -0.21 -13.80
N ILE A 140 10.46 -0.07 -13.18
CA ILE A 140 10.67 0.90 -12.11
C ILE A 140 10.66 2.35 -12.63
N SER A 141 10.83 2.58 -13.94
CA SER A 141 10.69 3.90 -14.56
C SER A 141 9.26 4.43 -14.52
N LEU A 142 8.26 3.54 -14.36
CA LEU A 142 6.85 3.90 -14.19
C LEU A 142 6.49 4.38 -12.78
N VAL A 143 7.42 4.28 -11.82
CA VAL A 143 7.20 4.78 -10.46
C VAL A 143 7.19 6.31 -10.49
N GLY A 144 6.01 6.89 -10.38
CA GLY A 144 5.84 8.35 -10.24
C GLY A 144 6.21 8.85 -8.84
N PRO A 145 6.21 10.18 -8.62
CA PRO A 145 6.29 10.76 -7.30
C PRO A 145 5.18 10.23 -6.40
N ALA A 146 5.53 9.89 -5.16
CA ALA A 146 4.55 9.40 -4.20
C ALA A 146 3.50 10.48 -3.88
N ARG A 147 2.22 10.07 -3.74
CA ARG A 147 1.08 10.94 -3.45
C ARG A 147 1.09 11.38 -1.97
N ARG A 148 2.12 12.15 -1.59
CA ARG A 148 2.28 12.69 -0.23
C ARG A 148 1.22 13.71 0.16
N ASP A 149 0.52 14.26 -0.82
CA ASP A 149 -0.67 15.09 -0.65
C ASP A 149 -1.81 14.37 0.10
N LEU A 150 -1.79 13.04 0.12
CA LEU A 150 -2.74 12.21 0.87
C LEU A 150 -2.42 12.11 2.36
N TYR A 151 -1.22 12.51 2.78
CA TYR A 151 -0.88 12.52 4.19
C TYR A 151 -1.49 13.71 4.92
N LYS A 152 -2.02 13.44 6.09
CA LYS A 152 -2.30 14.45 7.11
C LYS A 152 -1.01 14.70 7.90
N LYS A 153 -0.07 15.45 7.31
CA LYS A 153 1.31 15.65 7.82
C LYS A 153 1.37 15.96 9.32
N HIS A 154 0.42 16.77 9.83
CA HIS A 154 0.36 17.16 11.23
C HIS A 154 0.14 16.00 12.21
N LEU A 155 -0.34 14.83 11.74
CA LEU A 155 -0.52 13.64 12.57
C LEU A 155 0.78 12.84 12.76
N TYR A 156 1.79 13.06 11.92
CA TYR A 156 3.10 12.40 12.00
C TYR A 156 4.10 13.28 12.74
N ASN A 157 3.85 13.47 14.03
CA ASN A 157 4.65 14.35 14.87
C ASN A 157 5.14 13.59 16.10
N HIS A 158 6.39 13.84 16.50
CA HIS A 158 6.95 13.33 17.74
C HIS A 158 7.62 14.47 18.49
N LYS A 159 7.11 14.79 19.68
CA LYS A 159 7.64 15.88 20.56
C LYS A 159 7.78 17.23 19.84
N GLY A 160 6.81 17.59 19.00
CA GLY A 160 6.81 18.84 18.25
C GLY A 160 7.65 18.84 16.97
N VAL A 161 8.30 17.72 16.66
CA VAL A 161 9.08 17.57 15.40
C VAL A 161 8.31 16.72 14.43
N GLN A 162 8.07 17.23 13.22
CA GLN A 162 7.47 16.46 12.14
C GLN A 162 8.43 15.33 11.74
N MET A 163 7.89 14.12 11.60
CA MET A 163 8.68 12.96 11.20
C MET A 163 9.07 13.05 9.73
N VAL A 164 10.28 12.60 9.44
CA VAL A 164 10.87 12.64 8.09
C VAL A 164 10.09 11.74 7.15
N ASP A 165 9.97 12.19 5.93
CA ASP A 165 9.39 11.43 4.84
C ASP A 165 10.37 10.38 4.32
N LEU A 166 9.84 9.34 3.66
CA LEU A 166 10.62 8.28 3.07
C LEU A 166 10.53 8.33 1.54
N PHE A 167 11.59 7.95 0.87
CA PHE A 167 11.57 7.65 -0.56
C PHE A 167 12.48 6.47 -0.88
N HIS A 168 12.32 5.87 -2.04
CA HIS A 168 13.20 4.80 -2.48
C HIS A 168 13.78 5.09 -3.88
N ALA A 169 15.10 4.94 -3.99
CA ALA A 169 15.85 5.13 -5.24
C ALA A 169 16.03 3.84 -6.03
N SER A 170 15.64 2.71 -5.45
CA SER A 170 15.83 1.39 -6.09
C SER A 170 14.91 0.34 -5.48
N ARG A 171 14.73 -0.78 -6.18
CA ARG A 171 14.07 -2.00 -5.68
C ARG A 171 14.91 -3.22 -5.95
N GLY A 172 14.66 -4.29 -5.17
CA GLY A 172 15.39 -5.54 -5.23
C GLY A 172 16.71 -5.52 -4.48
N CYS A 173 17.27 -6.69 -4.22
CA CYS A 173 18.51 -6.84 -3.49
C CYS A 173 19.21 -8.13 -3.93
N ARG A 174 20.51 -8.04 -4.26
CA ARG A 174 21.33 -9.20 -4.68
C ARG A 174 21.67 -10.16 -3.55
N PHE A 175 21.56 -9.71 -2.31
CA PHE A 175 21.89 -10.53 -1.14
C PHE A 175 20.73 -11.46 -0.77
N SER A 176 21.02 -12.55 -0.08
CA SER A 176 20.06 -13.53 0.42
C SER A 176 20.15 -13.66 1.94
N CYS A 177 20.21 -12.53 2.64
CA CYS A 177 20.28 -12.49 4.10
C CYS A 177 19.04 -13.14 4.73
N TYR A 178 19.25 -13.98 5.75
CA TYR A 178 18.17 -14.53 6.54
C TYR A 178 17.90 -13.63 7.77
N PRO A 179 16.67 -13.35 8.09
CA PRO A 179 15.38 -13.71 7.48
C PRO A 179 14.79 -12.64 6.53
N CYS A 180 15.60 -11.91 5.79
CA CYS A 180 15.20 -10.77 4.98
C CYS A 180 14.35 -11.18 3.77
N ALA A 181 13.14 -10.62 3.64
CA ALA A 181 12.23 -10.90 2.52
C ALA A 181 12.47 -10.01 1.28
N VAL A 182 13.38 -9.02 1.34
CA VAL A 182 13.54 -8.02 0.26
C VAL A 182 13.92 -8.65 -1.07
N SER A 183 14.87 -9.59 -1.10
CA SER A 183 15.27 -10.26 -2.34
C SER A 183 14.19 -11.21 -2.88
N TYR A 184 13.39 -11.79 -2.02
CA TYR A 184 12.24 -12.63 -2.39
C TYR A 184 11.12 -11.79 -3.00
N LEU A 185 10.74 -10.69 -2.37
CA LEU A 185 9.63 -9.84 -2.78
C LEU A 185 10.01 -8.90 -3.94
N GLY A 186 11.15 -8.20 -3.82
CA GLY A 186 11.64 -7.22 -4.78
C GLY A 186 12.45 -7.78 -5.93
N GLY A 187 12.87 -9.07 -5.86
CA GLY A 187 13.75 -9.72 -6.81
C GLY A 187 15.23 -9.64 -6.44
N ARG A 188 16.03 -10.54 -7.01
CA ARG A 188 17.47 -10.66 -6.73
C ARG A 188 18.35 -9.71 -7.54
N HIS A 189 17.77 -8.90 -8.42
CA HIS A 189 18.50 -7.90 -9.19
C HIS A 189 18.24 -6.52 -8.60
N PHE A 190 19.31 -5.77 -8.40
CA PHE A 190 19.21 -4.36 -8.07
C PHE A 190 18.63 -3.61 -9.27
N ARG A 191 17.51 -2.95 -9.07
CA ARG A 191 16.79 -2.17 -10.09
C ARG A 191 16.82 -0.72 -9.65
N PRO A 192 17.77 0.11 -10.15
CA PRO A 192 17.80 1.52 -9.83
C PRO A 192 16.64 2.23 -10.53
N ARG A 193 16.08 3.20 -9.87
CA ARG A 193 15.14 4.15 -10.45
C ARG A 193 15.92 5.14 -11.31
N PRO A 194 15.39 5.64 -12.44
CA PRO A 194 16.03 6.69 -13.22
C PRO A 194 16.39 7.88 -12.34
N LEU A 195 17.57 8.46 -12.55
CA LEU A 195 18.09 9.50 -11.67
C LEU A 195 17.22 10.77 -11.66
N ASP A 196 16.74 11.17 -12.85
CA ASP A 196 15.81 12.29 -13.02
C ASP A 196 14.53 12.09 -12.19
N LYS A 197 13.95 10.88 -12.22
CA LYS A 197 12.76 10.52 -11.43
C LYS A 197 13.04 10.45 -9.93
N THR A 198 14.24 10.06 -9.56
CA THR A 198 14.67 10.04 -8.15
C THR A 198 14.83 11.47 -7.61
N LEU A 199 15.44 12.36 -8.41
CA LEU A 199 15.59 13.76 -8.05
C LEU A 199 14.25 14.49 -8.03
N GLU A 200 13.35 14.24 -9.00
CA GLU A 200 11.98 14.78 -9.02
C GLU A 200 11.26 14.48 -7.70
N GLU A 201 11.34 13.23 -7.24
CA GLU A 201 10.71 12.85 -5.98
C GLU A 201 11.40 13.47 -4.76
N LEU A 202 12.72 13.54 -4.77
CA LEU A 202 13.48 14.14 -3.67
C LEU A 202 13.12 15.62 -3.49
N TYR A 203 13.00 16.38 -4.60
CA TYR A 203 12.58 17.78 -4.57
C TYR A 203 11.10 17.98 -4.21
N ALA A 204 10.27 16.95 -4.31
CA ALA A 204 8.88 16.99 -3.89
C ALA A 204 8.68 16.71 -2.39
N ILE A 205 9.76 16.40 -1.66
CA ILE A 205 9.76 16.24 -0.20
C ILE A 205 10.04 17.60 0.42
N ASP A 206 9.00 18.25 0.91
CA ASP A 206 9.06 19.52 1.66
C ASP A 206 8.78 19.30 3.15
#